data_e2aa918561a775768cd656f3151fe2c6
#
_entry.id   e2aa918561a775768cd656f3151fe2c6
#
_cell.length_a   1.000
_cell.length_b   1.000
_cell.length_c   1.000
_cell.angle_alpha   90.00
_cell.angle_beta   90.00
_cell.angle_gamma   90.00
#
_symmetry.space_group_name_H-M   'P 1'
#
loop_
_entity.id
_entity.type
_entity.pdbx_description
1 polymer ?
#
loop_
_entity_poly.entity_id
_entity_poly.type
_entity_poly.pdbx_seq_one_letter_code
_entity_poly.pdbx_strand_id
1 'polypeptide(L)'
;VTNKPNVFTSLATRLAPRRRFLKAAGSAAAAALTAPAVLTGRAAGPILIGAGEHTYEVTHDWARLPEGRAFGYTHGVIVDGQGRVFIHNQSEDAVSIFDPEGRFVRSWGPEFKGGAHGMQYSREGGDEFLYLSDIGRKQVIKTTLDGEIVWTIGCPMASGVYDDPGKFVPTNTAVAPNGDVYVADGYGQSWVHQFNARAEYIRTWGGKGSEAGRLDCPHGIWIDTRSDAPRVVVADRSNRRLQYFSLDGRHEGFVTDDLRHPCHFDQRGEELLIPDLHGRVTILDRDNRLIVHLGDYEGVEKLKGYPNLPREERPAGRFISPHDACWDAAGNIYVVEWIRDGRVTKLRRAG
;
A
#
# COMPACT_ATOMS: atom_id res chain seq x y z
N VAL A 1 44.72 -45.71 -26.32
CA VAL A 1 44.90 -47.05 -25.83
C VAL A 1 43.59 -47.45 -25.14
N THR A 2 42.65 -47.99 -25.89
CA THR A 2 42.18 -49.39 -25.85
C THR A 2 41.56 -49.79 -24.53
N ASN A 3 40.42 -50.38 -24.38
CA ASN A 3 39.57 -51.22 -25.26
C ASN A 3 38.24 -51.52 -24.51
N LYS A 4 37.20 -51.68 -25.29
CA LYS A 4 36.02 -52.55 -24.98
C LYS A 4 36.46 -54.05 -24.90
N PRO A 5 35.60 -55.04 -24.77
CA PRO A 5 34.14 -55.15 -24.74
C PRO A 5 33.57 -56.37 -23.92
N ASN A 6 32.28 -56.59 -24.16
CA ASN A 6 31.53 -57.87 -24.28
C ASN A 6 30.76 -58.40 -23.08
N VAL A 7 29.51 -58.63 -23.18
CA VAL A 7 28.53 -59.40 -24.02
C VAL A 7 28.17 -60.77 -23.40
N PHE A 8 26.92 -61.15 -23.65
CA PHE A 8 26.26 -62.50 -23.57
C PHE A 8 25.45 -62.78 -22.28
N THR A 9 24.37 -63.30 -22.33
CA THR A 9 23.32 -63.83 -23.19
C THR A 9 22.33 -64.56 -22.28
N SER A 10 21.05 -64.37 -22.50
CA SER A 10 20.05 -65.38 -22.91
C SER A 10 19.76 -66.54 -21.99
N LEU A 11 18.52 -66.80 -21.65
CA LEU A 11 17.76 -67.94 -22.16
C LEU A 11 16.29 -67.88 -21.68
N ALA A 12 15.47 -68.14 -22.66
CA ALA A 12 14.04 -68.35 -22.55
C ALA A 12 13.70 -69.76 -22.19
N THR A 13 12.57 -70.00 -21.61
CA THR A 13 11.78 -71.23 -21.88
C THR A 13 10.28 -71.02 -21.61
N ARG A 14 9.55 -71.15 -22.62
CA ARG A 14 8.21 -71.57 -22.95
C ARG A 14 7.53 -72.46 -21.92
N LEU A 15 6.20 -72.38 -21.76
CA LEU A 15 5.18 -73.23 -22.36
C LEU A 15 3.77 -72.87 -21.86
N ALA A 16 2.85 -72.81 -22.79
CA ALA A 16 1.39 -72.71 -22.67
C ALA A 16 0.76 -74.12 -22.58
N PRO A 17 -0.55 -74.30 -22.79
CA PRO A 17 -1.80 -73.76 -22.26
C PRO A 17 -2.74 -74.84 -21.71
N ARG A 18 -3.85 -74.52 -21.05
CA ARG A 18 -5.06 -75.36 -21.08
C ARG A 18 -6.37 -74.57 -20.95
N ARG A 19 -7.26 -74.97 -21.81
CA ARG A 19 -8.59 -74.44 -22.14
C ARG A 19 -9.67 -74.86 -21.15
N ARG A 20 -10.79 -74.07 -21.22
CA ARG A 20 -12.21 -74.42 -21.04
C ARG A 20 -12.76 -74.43 -19.60
N PHE A 21 -13.78 -73.56 -19.32
CA PHE A 21 -15.20 -73.86 -19.56
C PHE A 21 -16.07 -72.60 -19.46
N LEU A 22 -16.93 -72.41 -20.45
CA LEU A 22 -18.07 -71.50 -20.45
C LEU A 22 -19.11 -71.92 -19.43
N LYS A 23 -19.71 -71.02 -18.71
CA LYS A 23 -21.13 -71.02 -18.34
C LYS A 23 -21.67 -69.64 -18.39
N ALA A 24 -22.64 -69.45 -19.25
CA ALA A 24 -23.48 -68.30 -19.37
C ALA A 24 -24.52 -68.23 -18.24
N ALA A 25 -24.76 -67.09 -17.65
CA ALA A 25 -25.98 -66.83 -16.92
C ALA A 25 -26.20 -65.31 -16.81
N GLY A 26 -27.26 -64.83 -17.43
CA GLY A 26 -28.20 -63.88 -16.88
C GLY A 26 -27.81 -62.39 -16.86
N SER A 27 -28.28 -61.66 -17.86
CA SER A 27 -28.41 -60.25 -17.92
C SER A 27 -29.27 -59.67 -16.78
N ALA A 28 -28.72 -58.76 -15.99
CA ALA A 28 -29.51 -57.74 -15.31
C ALA A 28 -28.76 -56.40 -15.45
N ALA A 29 -29.22 -55.58 -16.38
CA ALA A 29 -28.74 -54.21 -16.52
C ALA A 29 -29.30 -53.36 -15.39
N ALA A 30 -28.49 -53.11 -14.36
CA ALA A 30 -28.78 -52.08 -13.40
C ALA A 30 -28.28 -50.75 -13.99
N ALA A 31 -29.20 -49.91 -14.47
CA ALA A 31 -28.93 -48.54 -14.80
C ALA A 31 -28.59 -47.78 -13.50
N ALA A 32 -27.32 -47.63 -13.24
CA ALA A 32 -26.87 -46.68 -12.21
C ALA A 32 -27.11 -45.25 -12.70
N LEU A 33 -28.16 -44.62 -12.18
CA LEU A 33 -28.34 -43.18 -12.28
C LEU A 33 -27.16 -42.52 -11.52
N THR A 34 -26.12 -42.13 -12.25
CA THR A 34 -25.10 -41.23 -11.73
C THR A 34 -25.73 -39.84 -11.56
N ALA A 35 -26.27 -39.57 -10.39
CA ALA A 35 -26.55 -38.21 -10.02
C ALA A 35 -25.22 -37.41 -10.11
N PRO A 36 -25.21 -36.21 -10.71
CA PRO A 36 -24.02 -35.38 -10.70
C PRO A 36 -23.66 -35.12 -9.24
N ALA A 37 -22.51 -35.58 -8.80
CA ALA A 37 -21.95 -35.19 -7.52
C ALA A 37 -21.67 -33.68 -7.64
N VAL A 38 -22.51 -32.87 -7.03
CA VAL A 38 -22.19 -31.47 -6.78
C VAL A 38 -21.00 -31.52 -5.82
N LEU A 39 -19.80 -31.33 -6.37
CA LEU A 39 -18.62 -31.04 -5.59
C LEU A 39 -18.89 -29.67 -4.97
N THR A 40 -19.46 -29.65 -3.77
CA THR A 40 -19.43 -28.46 -2.92
C THR A 40 -17.97 -28.20 -2.63
N GLY A 41 -17.38 -27.31 -3.40
CA GLY A 41 -16.03 -26.83 -3.14
C GLY A 41 -16.03 -26.33 -1.68
N ARG A 42 -15.16 -26.94 -0.88
CA ARG A 42 -14.94 -26.50 0.50
C ARG A 42 -14.55 -25.03 0.37
N ALA A 43 -15.35 -24.11 0.90
CA ALA A 43 -15.01 -22.70 0.91
C ALA A 43 -13.58 -22.57 1.47
N ALA A 44 -12.69 -21.98 0.71
CA ALA A 44 -11.34 -21.72 1.19
C ALA A 44 -11.49 -20.93 2.48
N GLY A 45 -10.83 -21.37 3.56
CA GLY A 45 -10.88 -20.65 4.83
C GLY A 45 -10.34 -19.22 4.68
N PRO A 46 -10.50 -18.38 5.71
CA PRO A 46 -10.01 -17.00 5.66
C PRO A 46 -8.50 -16.98 5.39
N ILE A 47 -8.06 -16.04 4.56
CA ILE A 47 -6.65 -15.81 4.29
C ILE A 47 -6.09 -15.02 5.46
N LEU A 48 -5.16 -15.59 6.19
CA LEU A 48 -4.49 -14.94 7.31
C LEU A 48 -3.06 -14.57 6.92
N ILE A 49 -2.63 -13.37 7.32
CA ILE A 49 -1.25 -12.88 7.18
C ILE A 49 -0.76 -12.27 8.48
N GLY A 50 0.56 -12.15 8.63
CA GLY A 50 1.17 -11.62 9.84
C GLY A 50 1.50 -12.71 10.86
N ALA A 51 1.72 -12.31 12.11
CA ALA A 51 2.09 -13.19 13.22
C ALA A 51 1.67 -12.61 14.58
N GLY A 52 1.40 -13.48 15.55
CA GLY A 52 1.07 -13.09 16.92
C GLY A 52 -0.13 -12.14 16.98
N GLU A 53 0.00 -11.06 17.74
CA GLU A 53 -1.02 -10.01 17.87
C GLU A 53 -1.26 -9.23 16.57
N HIS A 54 -0.33 -9.30 15.62
CA HIS A 54 -0.41 -8.69 14.30
C HIS A 54 -0.83 -9.71 13.22
N THR A 55 -1.75 -10.61 13.58
CA THR A 55 -2.40 -11.52 12.63
C THR A 55 -3.67 -10.88 12.09
N TYR A 56 -3.83 -10.88 10.77
CA TYR A 56 -4.94 -10.23 10.09
C TYR A 56 -5.60 -11.15 9.07
N GLU A 57 -6.92 -11.09 9.00
CA GLU A 57 -7.70 -11.66 7.90
C GLU A 57 -7.77 -10.68 6.73
N VAL A 58 -7.44 -11.15 5.54
CA VAL A 58 -7.34 -10.33 4.33
C VAL A 58 -8.64 -10.32 3.56
N THR A 59 -9.13 -9.13 3.24
CA THR A 59 -10.21 -8.91 2.27
C THR A 59 -9.71 -7.97 1.18
N HIS A 60 -9.27 -8.52 0.06
CA HIS A 60 -8.95 -7.73 -1.13
C HIS A 60 -10.25 -7.21 -1.78
N ASP A 61 -10.12 -6.11 -2.56
CA ASP A 61 -11.26 -5.45 -3.21
C ASP A 61 -12.41 -5.12 -2.22
N TRP A 62 -12.03 -4.73 -1.00
CA TRP A 62 -12.98 -4.43 0.08
C TRP A 62 -13.91 -3.27 -0.25
N ALA A 63 -13.41 -2.21 -0.88
CA ALA A 63 -14.19 -1.02 -1.26
C ALA A 63 -15.01 -1.33 -2.53
N ARG A 64 -16.33 -1.27 -2.39
CA ARG A 64 -17.28 -1.60 -3.46
C ARG A 64 -17.84 -0.34 -4.10
N LEU A 65 -17.31 0.03 -5.25
CA LEU A 65 -17.83 1.13 -6.06
C LEU A 65 -19.17 0.76 -6.70
N PRO A 66 -20.05 1.75 -6.94
CA PRO A 66 -21.25 1.56 -7.75
C PRO A 66 -20.93 1.08 -9.17
N GLU A 67 -21.91 0.43 -9.82
CA GLU A 67 -21.78 -0.01 -11.20
C GLU A 67 -21.38 1.15 -12.13
N GLY A 68 -20.49 0.89 -13.06
CA GLY A 68 -19.97 1.87 -14.01
C GLY A 68 -18.91 2.82 -13.47
N ARG A 69 -18.56 2.74 -12.17
CA ARG A 69 -17.44 3.49 -11.58
C ARG A 69 -16.22 2.59 -11.40
N ALA A 70 -15.03 3.20 -11.47
CA ALA A 70 -13.76 2.52 -11.24
C ALA A 70 -12.79 3.48 -10.56
N PHE A 71 -11.90 2.92 -9.75
CA PHE A 71 -10.73 3.66 -9.29
C PHE A 71 -9.78 3.93 -10.46
N GLY A 72 -9.02 5.02 -10.36
CA GLY A 72 -7.72 5.16 -11.00
C GLY A 72 -6.63 4.57 -10.10
N TYR A 73 -5.39 4.96 -10.31
CA TYR A 73 -4.33 4.66 -9.34
C TYR A 73 -4.72 5.20 -7.97
N THR A 74 -4.72 4.34 -6.93
CA THR A 74 -5.02 4.75 -5.56
C THR A 74 -3.74 5.13 -4.83
N HIS A 75 -3.76 6.27 -4.14
CA HIS A 75 -2.57 6.87 -3.55
C HIS A 75 -2.68 7.14 -2.06
N GLY A 76 -3.85 7.55 -1.56
CA GLY A 76 -4.05 7.88 -0.15
C GLY A 76 -5.23 7.14 0.46
N VAL A 77 -5.14 6.79 1.73
CA VAL A 77 -6.23 6.22 2.52
C VAL A 77 -6.19 6.73 3.96
N ILE A 78 -7.33 7.18 4.46
CA ILE A 78 -7.49 7.56 5.88
C ILE A 78 -8.82 7.04 6.42
N VAL A 79 -8.93 6.98 7.74
CA VAL A 79 -10.17 6.75 8.47
C VAL A 79 -10.50 7.97 9.31
N ASP A 80 -11.71 8.51 9.17
CA ASP A 80 -12.15 9.67 9.92
C ASP A 80 -12.64 9.32 11.33
N GLY A 81 -13.01 10.34 12.12
CA GLY A 81 -13.51 10.16 13.47
C GLY A 81 -14.84 9.39 13.58
N GLN A 82 -15.53 9.15 12.47
CA GLN A 82 -16.78 8.36 12.39
C GLN A 82 -16.53 6.94 11.87
N GLY A 83 -15.28 6.56 11.57
CA GLY A 83 -14.91 5.27 11.02
C GLY A 83 -15.17 5.12 9.51
N ARG A 84 -15.45 6.23 8.79
CA ARG A 84 -15.56 6.21 7.33
C ARG A 84 -14.17 6.19 6.73
N VAL A 85 -14.02 5.44 5.63
CA VAL A 85 -12.76 5.29 4.92
C VAL A 85 -12.76 6.19 3.68
N PHE A 86 -11.78 7.07 3.60
CA PHE A 86 -11.57 7.96 2.47
C PHE A 86 -10.43 7.43 1.63
N ILE A 87 -10.62 7.42 0.32
CA ILE A 87 -9.62 6.94 -0.64
C ILE A 87 -9.36 8.02 -1.67
N HIS A 88 -8.09 8.45 -1.76
CA HIS A 88 -7.63 9.42 -2.74
C HIS A 88 -7.06 8.68 -3.95
N ASN A 89 -7.63 8.95 -5.13
CA ASN A 89 -7.31 8.24 -6.36
C ASN A 89 -7.39 9.13 -7.59
N GLN A 90 -6.84 8.67 -8.72
CA GLN A 90 -6.72 9.47 -9.94
C GLN A 90 -7.94 9.39 -10.88
N SER A 91 -9.09 8.88 -10.42
CA SER A 91 -10.35 8.92 -11.19
C SER A 91 -11.07 10.28 -11.04
N GLU A 92 -12.23 10.43 -11.68
CA GLU A 92 -13.12 11.60 -11.47
C GLU A 92 -13.71 11.63 -10.05
N ASP A 93 -13.82 10.48 -9.42
CA ASP A 93 -14.20 10.34 -8.01
C ASP A 93 -12.95 10.43 -7.12
N ALA A 94 -12.16 11.51 -7.25
CA ALA A 94 -10.80 11.58 -6.72
C ALA A 94 -10.72 11.36 -5.21
N VAL A 95 -11.74 11.77 -4.45
CA VAL A 95 -11.93 11.38 -3.05
C VAL A 95 -13.20 10.57 -2.94
N SER A 96 -13.07 9.27 -2.77
CA SER A 96 -14.16 8.30 -2.61
C SER A 96 -14.30 7.90 -1.16
N ILE A 97 -15.54 7.88 -0.63
CA ILE A 97 -15.83 7.66 0.79
C ILE A 97 -16.66 6.40 0.95
N PHE A 98 -16.26 5.55 1.88
CA PHE A 98 -16.89 4.26 2.18
C PHE A 98 -17.25 4.16 3.66
N ASP A 99 -18.30 3.40 3.95
CA ASP A 99 -18.60 3.00 5.33
C ASP A 99 -17.65 1.87 5.81
N PRO A 100 -17.67 1.52 7.11
CA PRO A 100 -16.79 0.46 7.65
C PRO A 100 -16.99 -0.93 7.02
N GLU A 101 -18.11 -1.16 6.32
CA GLU A 101 -18.44 -2.40 5.60
C GLU A 101 -18.02 -2.36 4.12
N GLY A 102 -17.40 -1.25 3.66
CA GLY A 102 -16.91 -1.07 2.30
C GLY A 102 -17.99 -0.70 1.30
N ARG A 103 -19.15 -0.23 1.76
CA ARG A 103 -20.20 0.30 0.89
C ARG A 103 -19.90 1.75 0.55
N PHE A 104 -20.03 2.08 -0.73
CA PHE A 104 -19.84 3.45 -1.20
C PHE A 104 -20.87 4.39 -0.57
N VAL A 105 -20.39 5.51 -0.02
CA VAL A 105 -21.23 6.56 0.57
C VAL A 105 -21.39 7.71 -0.42
N ARG A 106 -20.29 8.30 -0.86
CA ARG A 106 -20.24 9.40 -1.83
C ARG A 106 -18.81 9.63 -2.32
N SER A 107 -18.66 10.51 -3.28
CA SER A 107 -17.36 11.01 -3.76
C SER A 107 -17.41 12.49 -4.08
N TRP A 108 -16.22 13.09 -4.24
CA TRP A 108 -16.05 14.47 -4.66
C TRP A 108 -14.65 14.66 -5.28
N GLY A 109 -14.38 15.87 -5.79
CA GLY A 109 -13.06 16.28 -6.24
C GLY A 109 -12.71 15.90 -7.69
N PRO A 110 -13.65 15.98 -8.66
CA PRO A 110 -13.33 15.68 -10.07
C PRO A 110 -12.20 16.57 -10.62
N GLU A 111 -11.98 17.73 -10.02
CA GLU A 111 -10.88 18.65 -10.35
C GLU A 111 -9.51 18.09 -10.02
N PHE A 112 -9.40 17.07 -9.15
CA PHE A 112 -8.14 16.39 -8.78
C PHE A 112 -7.83 15.17 -9.65
N LYS A 113 -8.67 14.87 -10.63
CA LYS A 113 -8.47 13.76 -11.57
C LYS A 113 -7.06 13.77 -12.17
N GLY A 114 -6.37 12.64 -12.09
CA GLY A 114 -5.03 12.46 -12.64
C GLY A 114 -3.91 13.08 -11.80
N GLY A 115 -4.21 14.00 -10.88
CA GLY A 115 -3.22 14.65 -10.01
C GLY A 115 -3.20 14.12 -8.57
N ALA A 116 -4.25 13.43 -8.15
CA ALA A 116 -4.38 12.89 -6.79
C ALA A 116 -3.14 12.08 -6.39
N HIS A 117 -2.55 12.40 -5.21
CA HIS A 117 -1.39 11.70 -4.67
C HIS A 117 -1.52 11.51 -3.15
N GLY A 118 -0.71 12.16 -2.31
CA GLY A 118 -0.79 12.00 -0.86
C GLY A 118 -2.09 12.54 -0.26
N MET A 119 -2.55 11.92 0.83
CA MET A 119 -3.66 12.40 1.63
C MET A 119 -3.34 12.23 3.11
N GLN A 120 -3.43 13.33 3.86
CA GLN A 120 -3.26 13.36 5.31
C GLN A 120 -4.55 13.80 5.97
N TYR A 121 -4.94 13.12 7.03
CA TYR A 121 -6.04 13.53 7.91
C TYR A 121 -5.51 14.31 9.11
N SER A 122 -6.22 15.37 9.49
CA SER A 122 -5.90 16.16 10.68
C SER A 122 -7.17 16.56 11.43
N ARG A 123 -7.09 16.55 12.75
CA ARG A 123 -8.12 17.08 13.63
C ARG A 123 -7.59 18.32 14.34
N GLU A 124 -8.25 19.45 14.10
CA GLU A 124 -7.79 20.76 14.54
C GLU A 124 -8.92 21.53 15.21
N GLY A 125 -8.77 21.88 16.50
CA GLY A 125 -9.79 22.65 17.22
C GLY A 125 -11.18 21.97 17.33
N GLY A 126 -11.26 20.67 17.05
CA GLY A 126 -12.51 19.90 17.01
C GLY A 126 -13.04 19.65 15.60
N ASP A 127 -12.55 20.37 14.59
CA ASP A 127 -12.89 20.16 13.18
C ASP A 127 -11.94 19.15 12.52
N GLU A 128 -12.41 18.53 11.44
CA GLU A 128 -11.68 17.50 10.70
C GLU A 128 -11.36 17.99 9.29
N PHE A 129 -10.10 17.78 8.86
CA PHE A 129 -9.59 18.27 7.59
C PHE A 129 -8.81 17.20 6.84
N LEU A 130 -8.79 17.33 5.52
CA LEU A 130 -7.88 16.60 4.63
C LEU A 130 -6.84 17.57 4.06
N TYR A 131 -5.61 17.08 3.96
CA TYR A 131 -4.52 17.71 3.24
C TYR A 131 -4.19 16.84 2.06
N LEU A 132 -4.46 17.36 0.87
CA LEU A 132 -4.32 16.63 -0.39
C LEU A 132 -3.09 17.13 -1.12
N SER A 133 -2.19 16.24 -1.50
CA SER A 133 -1.11 16.55 -2.44
C SER A 133 -1.58 16.24 -3.85
N ASP A 134 -1.49 17.23 -4.74
CA ASP A 134 -1.85 17.10 -6.15
C ASP A 134 -0.63 17.35 -7.04
N ILE A 135 -0.14 16.28 -7.66
CA ILE A 135 1.06 16.32 -8.50
C ILE A 135 0.79 16.95 -9.87
N GLY A 136 -0.44 16.92 -10.35
CA GLY A 136 -0.87 17.55 -11.60
C GLY A 136 -0.98 19.07 -11.45
N ARG A 137 -1.62 19.54 -10.38
CA ARG A 137 -1.78 20.96 -10.03
C ARG A 137 -0.54 21.52 -9.37
N LYS A 138 0.35 20.64 -8.88
CA LYS A 138 1.58 21.03 -8.15
C LYS A 138 1.28 21.86 -6.91
N GLN A 139 0.34 21.36 -6.12
CA GLN A 139 -0.19 22.06 -4.96
C GLN A 139 -0.47 21.10 -3.82
N VAL A 140 -0.47 21.63 -2.61
CA VAL A 140 -1.10 21.03 -1.43
C VAL A 140 -2.35 21.80 -1.12
N ILE A 141 -3.46 21.09 -0.92
CA ILE A 141 -4.77 21.67 -0.70
C ILE A 141 -5.32 21.18 0.64
N LYS A 142 -5.68 22.09 1.54
CA LYS A 142 -6.44 21.77 2.74
C LYS A 142 -7.92 21.89 2.44
N THR A 143 -8.69 20.84 2.76
CA THR A 143 -10.13 20.84 2.58
C THR A 143 -10.84 20.38 3.85
N THR A 144 -12.14 20.71 3.97
CA THR A 144 -13.05 19.98 4.86
C THR A 144 -13.22 18.53 4.36
N LEU A 145 -13.83 17.66 5.17
CA LEU A 145 -14.16 16.29 4.72
C LEU A 145 -15.19 16.27 3.58
N ASP A 146 -15.86 17.38 3.35
CA ASP A 146 -16.85 17.55 2.27
C ASP A 146 -16.26 18.13 0.98
N GLY A 147 -14.97 18.48 0.99
CA GLY A 147 -14.23 18.96 -0.18
C GLY A 147 -14.19 20.49 -0.31
N GLU A 148 -14.70 21.25 0.66
CA GLU A 148 -14.56 22.70 0.65
C GLU A 148 -13.11 23.12 0.89
N ILE A 149 -12.52 23.88 -0.02
CA ILE A 149 -11.13 24.31 0.05
C ILE A 149 -10.98 25.39 1.13
N VAL A 150 -10.11 25.14 2.10
CA VAL A 150 -9.75 26.08 3.17
C VAL A 150 -8.60 26.98 2.72
N TRP A 151 -7.55 26.39 2.16
CA TRP A 151 -6.40 27.09 1.57
C TRP A 151 -5.60 26.17 0.65
N THR A 152 -4.68 26.76 -0.10
CA THR A 152 -3.81 26.06 -1.04
C THR A 152 -2.37 26.56 -0.88
N ILE A 153 -1.40 25.61 -0.89
CA ILE A 153 0.03 25.88 -0.96
C ILE A 153 0.51 25.54 -2.37
N GLY A 154 1.11 26.51 -3.06
CA GLY A 154 1.86 26.31 -4.30
C GLY A 154 3.37 26.28 -4.04
N CYS A 155 4.16 26.43 -5.11
CA CYS A 155 5.61 26.44 -5.02
C CYS A 155 6.09 27.53 -4.07
N PRO A 156 6.92 27.21 -3.05
CA PRO A 156 7.46 28.18 -2.09
C PRO A 156 8.65 28.94 -2.67
N MET A 157 8.40 29.87 -3.62
CA MET A 157 9.44 30.67 -4.26
C MET A 157 10.29 31.46 -3.25
N ALA A 158 9.71 31.82 -2.08
CA ALA A 158 10.43 32.50 -0.98
C ALA A 158 11.57 31.65 -0.40
N SER A 159 11.59 30.33 -0.66
CA SER A 159 12.68 29.44 -0.24
C SER A 159 14.00 29.71 -0.97
N GLY A 160 13.94 30.31 -2.16
CA GLY A 160 15.10 30.55 -3.03
C GLY A 160 15.70 29.28 -3.68
N VAL A 161 15.08 28.08 -3.47
CA VAL A 161 15.59 26.82 -4.06
C VAL A 161 15.02 26.52 -5.44
N TYR A 162 13.96 27.23 -5.85
CA TYR A 162 13.34 27.09 -7.16
C TYR A 162 13.59 28.30 -8.04
N ASP A 163 13.98 28.05 -9.29
CA ASP A 163 14.07 29.03 -10.38
C ASP A 163 12.80 29.04 -11.25
N ASP A 164 11.99 27.95 -11.17
CA ASP A 164 10.74 27.75 -11.88
C ASP A 164 9.72 27.08 -10.95
N PRO A 165 8.52 27.67 -10.73
CA PRO A 165 7.50 27.10 -9.88
C PRO A 165 7.01 25.71 -10.38
N GLY A 166 7.19 25.41 -11.65
CA GLY A 166 6.88 24.10 -12.23
C GLY A 166 7.75 22.96 -11.74
N LYS A 167 8.86 23.24 -11.05
CA LYS A 167 9.75 22.23 -10.48
C LYS A 167 9.29 21.73 -9.10
N PHE A 168 8.32 22.37 -8.47
CA PHE A 168 7.66 21.90 -7.25
C PHE A 168 6.59 20.86 -7.60
N VAL A 169 6.73 19.63 -7.06
CA VAL A 169 5.75 18.55 -7.26
C VAL A 169 5.59 17.78 -5.95
N PRO A 170 4.66 18.24 -5.07
CA PRO A 170 4.52 17.69 -3.73
C PRO A 170 3.94 16.28 -3.75
N THR A 171 4.54 15.38 -2.96
CA THR A 171 4.09 13.99 -2.85
C THR A 171 3.22 13.75 -1.63
N ASN A 172 3.54 14.35 -0.49
CA ASN A 172 2.77 14.16 0.74
C ASN A 172 2.97 15.31 1.73
N THR A 173 2.15 15.32 2.78
CA THR A 173 2.16 16.30 3.84
C THR A 173 2.10 15.66 5.21
N ALA A 174 2.57 16.38 6.24
CA ALA A 174 2.36 16.04 7.64
C ALA A 174 2.00 17.30 8.42
N VAL A 175 1.16 17.16 9.45
CA VAL A 175 0.73 18.27 10.32
C VAL A 175 1.23 18.02 11.72
N ALA A 176 2.01 18.95 12.26
CA ALA A 176 2.54 18.88 13.61
C ALA A 176 1.52 19.34 14.66
N PRO A 177 1.68 18.96 15.95
CA PRO A 177 0.78 19.37 17.02
C PRO A 177 0.63 20.89 17.20
N ASN A 178 1.62 21.67 16.78
CA ASN A 178 1.57 23.14 16.79
C ASN A 178 0.84 23.74 15.57
N GLY A 179 0.34 22.89 14.65
CA GLY A 179 -0.33 23.28 13.43
C GLY A 179 0.58 23.53 12.23
N ASP A 180 1.90 23.40 12.38
CA ASP A 180 2.82 23.55 11.25
C ASP A 180 2.64 22.40 10.26
N VAL A 181 2.74 22.75 8.98
CA VAL A 181 2.55 21.84 7.85
C VAL A 181 3.89 21.59 7.17
N TYR A 182 4.25 20.33 7.05
CA TYR A 182 5.45 19.86 6.36
C TYR A 182 5.06 19.25 5.03
N VAL A 183 5.74 19.67 3.96
CA VAL A 183 5.46 19.23 2.59
C VAL A 183 6.70 18.60 2.00
N ALA A 184 6.58 17.35 1.56
CA ALA A 184 7.64 16.67 0.84
C ALA A 184 7.51 16.91 -0.67
N ASP A 185 8.54 17.49 -1.29
CA ASP A 185 8.64 17.73 -2.74
C ASP A 185 9.32 16.54 -3.44
N GLY A 186 8.71 15.35 -3.30
CA GLY A 186 9.36 14.08 -3.71
C GLY A 186 9.48 13.90 -5.21
N TYR A 187 8.59 14.43 -6.01
CA TYR A 187 8.64 14.39 -7.48
C TYR A 187 9.18 15.68 -8.10
N GLY A 188 9.50 16.67 -7.28
CA GLY A 188 10.18 17.88 -7.69
C GLY A 188 11.69 17.79 -7.51
N GLN A 189 12.23 18.54 -6.56
CA GLN A 189 13.68 18.67 -6.34
C GLN A 189 14.16 18.05 -5.00
N SER A 190 13.36 17.21 -4.39
CA SER A 190 13.69 16.45 -3.17
C SER A 190 13.87 17.32 -1.92
N TRP A 191 13.10 18.40 -1.81
CA TRP A 191 13.08 19.27 -0.65
C TRP A 191 11.95 18.89 0.33
N VAL A 192 12.11 19.29 1.58
CA VAL A 192 11.03 19.37 2.57
C VAL A 192 10.83 20.85 2.92
N HIS A 193 9.57 21.28 2.91
CA HIS A 193 9.18 22.66 3.21
C HIS A 193 8.30 22.68 4.46
N GLN A 194 8.53 23.65 5.33
CA GLN A 194 7.71 23.91 6.51
C GLN A 194 6.91 25.18 6.30
N PHE A 195 5.62 25.10 6.61
CA PHE A 195 4.69 26.23 6.62
C PHE A 195 4.00 26.28 7.98
N ASN A 196 3.51 27.44 8.39
CA ASN A 196 2.65 27.54 9.56
C ASN A 196 1.19 27.11 9.25
N ALA A 197 0.33 27.09 10.28
CA ALA A 197 -1.08 26.71 10.16
C ALA A 197 -1.89 27.59 9.16
N ARG A 198 -1.39 28.78 8.79
CA ARG A 198 -1.98 29.67 7.81
C ARG A 198 -1.38 29.53 6.41
N ALA A 199 -0.61 28.46 6.16
CA ALA A 199 0.10 28.21 4.90
C ALA A 199 1.17 29.27 4.57
N GLU A 200 1.71 29.99 5.57
CA GLU A 200 2.82 30.92 5.38
C GLU A 200 4.14 30.16 5.48
N TYR A 201 5.04 30.38 4.51
CA TYR A 201 6.34 29.72 4.43
C TYR A 201 7.23 30.03 5.64
N ILE A 202 7.89 29.01 6.18
CA ILE A 202 8.85 29.16 7.30
C ILE A 202 10.26 28.83 6.82
N ARG A 203 10.51 27.60 6.33
CA ARG A 203 11.85 27.13 5.96
C ARG A 203 11.84 25.95 5.00
N THR A 204 13.04 25.61 4.51
CA THR A 204 13.28 24.47 3.62
C THR A 204 14.57 23.76 4.03
N TRP A 205 14.57 22.42 3.91
CA TRP A 205 15.78 21.59 4.03
C TRP A 205 15.73 20.39 3.08
N GLY A 206 16.80 19.61 3.00
CA GLY A 206 16.90 18.45 2.12
C GLY A 206 17.66 18.78 0.85
N GLY A 207 16.98 18.60 -0.29
CA GLY A 207 17.57 18.66 -1.63
C GLY A 207 18.20 17.32 -2.01
N LYS A 208 18.33 17.08 -3.32
CA LYS A 208 18.75 15.79 -3.87
C LYS A 208 20.13 15.35 -3.40
N GLY A 209 20.22 14.11 -2.91
CA GLY A 209 21.47 13.47 -2.49
C GLY A 209 21.23 12.25 -1.60
N SER A 210 22.32 11.65 -1.12
CA SER A 210 22.31 10.48 -0.24
C SER A 210 22.99 10.70 1.10
N GLU A 211 23.62 11.84 1.31
CA GLU A 211 24.28 12.21 2.57
C GLU A 211 23.25 12.50 3.66
N ALA A 212 23.70 12.63 4.89
CA ALA A 212 22.85 13.00 6.02
C ALA A 212 22.13 14.35 5.75
N GLY A 213 20.81 14.35 5.87
CA GLY A 213 19.98 15.50 5.60
C GLY A 213 19.68 15.76 4.11
N ARG A 214 20.31 15.01 3.17
CA ARG A 214 19.92 14.99 1.75
C ARG A 214 18.94 13.88 1.47
N LEU A 215 18.10 14.08 0.48
CA LEU A 215 16.97 13.20 0.15
C LEU A 215 16.99 12.83 -1.34
N ASP A 216 16.50 11.64 -1.68
CA ASP A 216 16.17 11.29 -3.06
C ASP A 216 14.75 10.73 -3.12
N CYS A 217 13.85 11.52 -3.69
CA CYS A 217 12.42 11.26 -3.70
C CYS A 217 11.85 11.10 -2.26
N PRO A 218 11.84 12.17 -1.43
CA PRO A 218 11.11 12.19 -0.16
C PRO A 218 9.62 12.00 -0.44
N HIS A 219 9.14 10.76 -0.35
CA HIS A 219 7.81 10.41 -0.86
C HIS A 219 6.73 10.56 0.20
N GLY A 220 6.88 9.92 1.34
CA GLY A 220 6.05 10.07 2.52
C GLY A 220 6.72 10.96 3.55
N ILE A 221 5.92 11.67 4.34
CA ILE A 221 6.35 12.48 5.46
C ILE A 221 5.33 12.35 6.58
N TRP A 222 5.79 12.29 7.82
CA TRP A 222 4.94 12.12 9.00
C TRP A 222 5.52 12.82 10.21
N ILE A 223 4.69 13.16 11.18
CA ILE A 223 5.15 13.60 12.50
C ILE A 223 5.12 12.39 13.43
N ASP A 224 6.27 11.80 13.66
CA ASP A 224 6.45 10.69 14.60
C ASP A 224 6.40 11.19 16.04
N THR A 225 5.38 10.77 16.77
CA THR A 225 5.13 11.10 18.18
C THR A 225 5.36 9.92 19.12
N ARG A 226 6.02 8.84 18.66
CA ARG A 226 6.33 7.65 19.50
C ARG A 226 7.39 7.92 20.57
N SER A 227 8.17 8.99 20.42
CA SER A 227 9.16 9.45 21.41
C SER A 227 8.64 10.67 22.16
N ASP A 228 9.37 11.08 23.22
CA ASP A 228 9.00 12.19 24.10
C ASP A 228 8.85 13.54 23.36
N ALA A 229 9.61 13.72 22.28
CA ALA A 229 9.53 14.90 21.42
C ALA A 229 9.10 14.49 20.01
N PRO A 230 8.14 15.21 19.38
CA PRO A 230 7.74 14.93 18.02
C PRO A 230 8.90 15.19 17.04
N ARG A 231 9.02 14.33 16.03
CA ARG A 231 10.05 14.40 14.98
C ARG A 231 9.40 14.31 13.61
N VAL A 232 10.04 14.90 12.63
CA VAL A 232 9.67 14.67 11.22
C VAL A 232 10.36 13.39 10.75
N VAL A 233 9.59 12.38 10.32
CA VAL A 233 10.12 11.22 9.61
C VAL A 233 9.78 11.32 8.13
N VAL A 234 10.77 11.04 7.29
CA VAL A 234 10.66 11.11 5.83
C VAL A 234 10.99 9.75 5.23
N ALA A 235 10.12 9.24 4.38
CA ALA A 235 10.40 8.11 3.50
C ALA A 235 11.30 8.58 2.35
N ASP A 236 12.60 8.48 2.57
CA ASP A 236 13.65 8.79 1.58
C ASP A 236 13.75 7.63 0.58
N ARG A 237 12.71 7.56 -0.28
CA ARG A 237 12.27 6.36 -1.00
C ARG A 237 13.34 5.81 -1.93
N SER A 238 13.95 6.65 -2.76
CA SER A 238 14.98 6.20 -3.70
C SER A 238 16.28 5.80 -3.01
N ASN A 239 16.54 6.33 -1.82
CA ASN A 239 17.64 5.91 -0.94
C ASN A 239 17.27 4.68 -0.08
N ARG A 240 16.02 4.17 -0.16
CA ARG A 240 15.54 2.96 0.55
C ARG A 240 15.71 3.03 2.05
N ARG A 241 15.38 4.17 2.65
CA ARG A 241 15.56 4.43 4.09
C ARG A 241 14.51 5.40 4.62
N LEU A 242 14.45 5.51 5.93
CA LEU A 242 13.81 6.64 6.59
C LEU A 242 14.89 7.60 7.07
N GLN A 243 14.58 8.90 7.05
CA GLN A 243 15.37 9.91 7.73
C GLN A 243 14.54 10.63 8.77
N TYR A 244 15.13 10.84 9.94
CA TYR A 244 14.54 11.60 11.03
C TYR A 244 15.14 12.99 11.10
N PHE A 245 14.25 13.96 11.34
CA PHE A 245 14.61 15.36 11.54
C PHE A 245 13.85 15.90 12.75
N SER A 246 14.46 16.85 13.48
CA SER A 246 13.72 17.69 14.40
C SER A 246 12.68 18.55 13.64
N LEU A 247 11.71 19.14 14.36
CA LEU A 247 10.70 19.99 13.73
C LEU A 247 11.28 21.23 13.02
N ASP A 248 12.52 21.62 13.35
CA ASP A 248 13.24 22.72 12.69
C ASP A 248 14.17 22.26 11.55
N GLY A 249 14.09 20.97 11.15
CA GLY A 249 14.77 20.42 9.97
C GLY A 249 16.21 19.96 10.21
N ARG A 250 16.68 19.88 11.46
CA ARG A 250 18.01 19.32 11.77
C ARG A 250 17.95 17.79 11.67
N HIS A 251 18.84 17.20 10.87
CA HIS A 251 18.94 15.75 10.71
C HIS A 251 19.31 15.08 12.05
N GLU A 252 18.63 13.97 12.37
CA GLU A 252 18.79 13.23 13.63
C GLU A 252 19.21 11.76 13.45
N GLY A 253 18.95 11.15 12.28
CA GLY A 253 19.36 9.77 12.05
C GLY A 253 18.68 9.10 10.86
N PHE A 254 19.07 7.84 10.64
CA PHE A 254 18.56 6.97 9.60
C PHE A 254 17.93 5.69 10.18
N VAL A 255 16.99 5.12 9.43
CA VAL A 255 16.58 3.72 9.56
C VAL A 255 16.70 3.10 8.16
N THR A 256 17.49 2.04 8.04
CA THR A 256 17.83 1.39 6.78
C THR A 256 17.33 -0.05 6.69
N ASP A 257 17.12 -0.67 7.85
CA ASP A 257 16.74 -2.08 7.91
C ASP A 257 15.24 -2.26 7.63
N ASP A 258 14.89 -3.43 7.11
CA ASP A 258 13.51 -3.85 6.84
C ASP A 258 12.71 -2.96 5.87
N LEU A 259 13.38 -2.18 5.01
CA LEU A 259 12.78 -1.27 4.03
C LEU A 259 13.24 -1.64 2.61
N ARG A 260 12.33 -1.51 1.63
CA ARG A 260 12.63 -1.70 0.20
C ARG A 260 12.41 -0.41 -0.59
N HIS A 261 11.18 0.11 -0.54
CA HIS A 261 10.78 1.32 -1.27
C HIS A 261 9.65 2.03 -0.52
N PRO A 262 9.91 2.56 0.70
CA PRO A 262 8.89 3.08 1.61
C PRO A 262 8.11 4.24 0.98
N CYS A 263 6.79 4.25 1.15
CA CYS A 263 5.92 5.23 0.51
C CYS A 263 5.31 6.25 1.45
N HIS A 264 4.69 5.81 2.52
CA HIS A 264 3.97 6.65 3.47
C HIS A 264 4.04 6.09 4.88
N PHE A 265 3.28 6.69 5.80
CA PHE A 265 3.24 6.32 7.20
C PHE A 265 1.84 6.45 7.76
N ASP A 266 1.55 5.63 8.76
CA ASP A 266 0.54 5.87 9.77
C ASP A 266 1.08 5.45 11.14
N GLN A 267 0.56 6.00 12.21
CA GLN A 267 1.01 5.72 13.58
C GLN A 267 -0.15 5.33 14.47
N ARG A 268 0.03 4.23 15.22
CA ARG A 268 -0.91 3.78 16.25
C ARG A 268 -0.18 3.49 17.54
N GLY A 269 -0.30 4.39 18.52
CA GLY A 269 0.46 4.28 19.76
C GLY A 269 1.97 4.29 19.51
N GLU A 270 2.66 3.23 19.90
CA GLU A 270 4.10 3.07 19.71
C GLU A 270 4.49 2.35 18.40
N GLU A 271 3.53 2.10 17.53
CA GLU A 271 3.74 1.40 16.25
C GLU A 271 3.72 2.37 15.07
N LEU A 272 4.59 2.13 14.09
CA LEU A 272 4.66 2.85 12.82
C LEU A 272 4.36 1.88 11.68
N LEU A 273 3.34 2.20 10.88
CA LEU A 273 2.93 1.47 9.68
C LEU A 273 3.58 2.10 8.46
N ILE A 274 4.18 1.26 7.62
CA ILE A 274 4.92 1.72 6.44
C ILE A 274 4.52 0.86 5.25
N PRO A 275 3.66 1.35 4.34
CA PRO A 275 3.47 0.72 3.04
C PRO A 275 4.75 0.84 2.22
N ASP A 276 5.16 -0.27 1.64
CA ASP A 276 6.36 -0.37 0.82
C ASP A 276 5.96 -0.77 -0.60
N LEU A 277 6.28 0.07 -1.58
CA LEU A 277 5.85 -0.09 -2.97
C LEU A 277 6.30 -1.43 -3.58
N HIS A 278 7.35 -2.04 -3.04
CA HIS A 278 7.82 -3.36 -3.44
C HIS A 278 7.15 -4.48 -2.62
N GLY A 279 5.82 -4.45 -2.58
CA GLY A 279 4.96 -5.58 -2.28
C GLY A 279 4.79 -5.96 -0.82
N ARG A 280 4.88 -5.04 0.14
CA ARG A 280 4.58 -5.35 1.54
C ARG A 280 4.14 -4.13 2.36
N VAL A 281 3.60 -4.38 3.53
CA VAL A 281 3.38 -3.37 4.57
C VAL A 281 4.19 -3.78 5.79
N THR A 282 4.97 -2.86 6.33
CA THR A 282 5.88 -3.09 7.47
C THR A 282 5.33 -2.40 8.70
N ILE A 283 5.39 -3.08 9.86
CA ILE A 283 5.11 -2.47 11.17
C ILE A 283 6.39 -2.47 11.98
N LEU A 284 6.79 -1.30 12.45
CA LEU A 284 7.95 -1.10 13.33
C LEU A 284 7.49 -0.67 14.72
N ASP A 285 8.26 -1.05 15.77
CA ASP A 285 8.08 -0.59 17.14
C ASP A 285 8.61 0.84 17.36
N ARG A 286 8.51 1.36 18.60
CA ARG A 286 8.99 2.70 18.96
C ARG A 286 10.51 2.91 18.73
N ASP A 287 11.29 1.84 18.75
CA ASP A 287 12.73 1.86 18.52
C ASP A 287 13.11 1.59 17.06
N ASN A 288 12.10 1.56 16.16
CA ASN A 288 12.19 1.22 14.74
C ASN A 288 12.70 -0.21 14.48
N ARG A 289 12.44 -1.17 15.40
CA ARG A 289 12.69 -2.58 15.16
C ARG A 289 11.48 -3.21 14.50
N LEU A 290 11.74 -4.19 13.65
CA LEU A 290 10.68 -4.92 12.95
C LEU A 290 9.76 -5.65 13.93
N ILE A 291 8.47 -5.40 13.85
CA ILE A 291 7.42 -6.23 14.44
C ILE A 291 7.00 -7.29 13.44
N VAL A 292 6.55 -6.88 12.25
CA VAL A 292 6.05 -7.81 11.22
C VAL A 292 6.06 -7.18 9.82
N HIS A 293 6.23 -8.03 8.81
CA HIS A 293 5.87 -7.72 7.42
C HIS A 293 4.53 -8.37 7.08
N LEU A 294 3.61 -7.60 6.52
CA LEU A 294 2.29 -8.07 6.09
C LEU A 294 2.25 -8.19 4.57
N GLY A 295 1.70 -9.31 4.10
CA GLY A 295 1.42 -9.54 2.68
C GLY A 295 2.65 -9.51 1.76
N ASP A 296 3.83 -9.82 2.30
CA ASP A 296 5.12 -9.72 1.59
C ASP A 296 5.14 -10.55 0.31
N TYR A 297 5.38 -9.88 -0.81
CA TYR A 297 5.59 -10.48 -2.13
C TYR A 297 6.97 -10.10 -2.63
N GLU A 298 7.99 -10.80 -2.17
CA GLU A 298 9.38 -10.54 -2.53
C GLU A 298 9.62 -10.65 -4.04
N GLY A 299 10.29 -9.65 -4.61
CA GLY A 299 10.65 -9.62 -6.02
C GLY A 299 9.50 -9.25 -6.96
N VAL A 300 8.34 -8.84 -6.44
CA VAL A 300 7.18 -8.44 -7.26
C VAL A 300 7.52 -7.32 -8.25
N GLU A 301 8.42 -6.41 -7.87
CA GLU A 301 8.87 -5.29 -8.69
C GLU A 301 9.65 -5.72 -9.95
N LYS A 302 10.10 -6.99 -9.99
CA LYS A 302 10.82 -7.59 -11.14
C LYS A 302 9.89 -8.33 -12.09
N LEU A 303 8.63 -8.51 -11.72
CA LEU A 303 7.68 -9.23 -12.56
C LEU A 303 7.31 -8.40 -13.80
N LYS A 304 7.17 -9.08 -14.93
CA LYS A 304 6.69 -8.45 -16.16
C LYS A 304 5.27 -7.90 -15.94
N GLY A 305 5.11 -6.62 -16.21
CA GLY A 305 3.81 -5.93 -16.04
C GLY A 305 3.66 -5.17 -14.72
N TYR A 306 4.61 -5.29 -13.79
CA TYR A 306 4.59 -4.51 -12.55
C TYR A 306 4.47 -3.00 -12.83
N PRO A 307 3.65 -2.27 -12.07
CA PRO A 307 2.78 -2.72 -10.97
C PRO A 307 1.42 -3.27 -11.43
N ASN A 308 1.13 -3.23 -12.72
CA ASN A 308 -0.19 -3.52 -13.31
C ASN A 308 -0.33 -4.99 -13.70
N LEU A 309 -0.07 -5.90 -12.77
CA LEU A 309 -0.30 -7.33 -12.98
C LEU A 309 -1.79 -7.59 -13.25
N PRO A 310 -2.17 -8.52 -14.16
CA PRO A 310 -3.53 -8.99 -14.32
C PRO A 310 -4.14 -9.44 -12.97
N ARG A 311 -5.44 -9.27 -12.77
CA ARG A 311 -6.11 -9.62 -11.50
C ARG A 311 -5.89 -11.07 -11.10
N GLU A 312 -5.97 -11.98 -12.09
CA GLU A 312 -5.76 -13.42 -11.93
C GLU A 312 -4.33 -13.81 -11.55
N GLU A 313 -3.36 -12.93 -11.79
CA GLU A 313 -1.95 -13.13 -11.42
C GLU A 313 -1.59 -12.53 -10.06
N ARG A 314 -2.54 -11.88 -9.38
CA ARG A 314 -2.34 -11.27 -8.06
C ARG A 314 -2.61 -12.32 -6.96
N PRO A 315 -1.59 -12.82 -6.27
CA PRO A 315 -1.79 -13.88 -5.28
C PRO A 315 -2.61 -13.38 -4.10
N ALA A 316 -3.51 -14.22 -3.60
CA ALA A 316 -4.29 -13.92 -2.42
C ALA A 316 -3.37 -13.73 -1.19
N GLY A 317 -3.66 -12.72 -0.36
CA GLY A 317 -2.85 -12.40 0.81
C GLY A 317 -1.52 -11.73 0.50
N ARG A 318 -1.25 -11.34 -0.77
CA ARG A 318 -0.02 -10.63 -1.18
C ARG A 318 -0.34 -9.26 -1.72
N PHE A 319 0.58 -8.32 -1.48
CA PHE A 319 0.52 -6.99 -2.06
C PHE A 319 1.39 -6.89 -3.31
N ILE A 320 0.96 -6.03 -4.24
CA ILE A 320 1.72 -5.74 -5.46
C ILE A 320 2.51 -4.45 -5.27
N SER A 321 1.80 -3.35 -4.99
CA SER A 321 2.41 -2.03 -4.91
C SER A 321 1.69 -1.16 -3.87
N PRO A 322 1.78 -1.49 -2.56
CA PRO A 322 1.20 -0.69 -1.49
C PRO A 322 1.74 0.74 -1.53
N HIS A 323 0.83 1.71 -1.64
CA HIS A 323 1.21 3.12 -1.72
C HIS A 323 0.90 3.86 -0.43
N ASP A 324 -0.23 3.53 0.19
CA ASP A 324 -0.62 4.06 1.48
C ASP A 324 -1.35 3.00 2.32
N ALA A 325 -1.30 3.18 3.64
CA ALA A 325 -2.00 2.33 4.59
C ALA A 325 -2.32 3.09 5.87
N CYS A 326 -3.48 2.81 6.48
CA CYS A 326 -3.85 3.40 7.77
C CYS A 326 -4.58 2.41 8.66
N TRP A 327 -4.51 2.63 9.98
CA TRP A 327 -5.32 1.90 10.95
C TRP A 327 -6.70 2.56 11.14
N ASP A 328 -7.69 1.74 11.53
CA ASP A 328 -8.87 2.23 12.22
C ASP A 328 -8.71 2.11 13.75
N ALA A 329 -9.70 2.62 14.50
CA ALA A 329 -9.69 2.58 15.96
C ALA A 329 -9.69 1.15 16.53
N ALA A 330 -10.22 0.16 15.80
CA ALA A 330 -10.23 -1.24 16.19
C ALA A 330 -8.91 -1.96 15.89
N GLY A 331 -7.97 -1.30 15.19
CA GLY A 331 -6.67 -1.85 14.78
C GLY A 331 -6.74 -2.67 13.50
N ASN A 332 -7.81 -2.57 12.72
CA ASN A 332 -7.79 -3.03 11.34
C ASN A 332 -6.94 -2.10 10.49
N ILE A 333 -6.39 -2.62 9.39
CA ILE A 333 -5.56 -1.83 8.47
C ILE A 333 -6.26 -1.78 7.11
N TYR A 334 -6.29 -0.59 6.52
CA TYR A 334 -6.69 -0.39 5.13
C TYR A 334 -5.45 -0.08 4.31
N VAL A 335 -5.30 -0.77 3.17
CA VAL A 335 -4.15 -0.63 2.28
C VAL A 335 -4.65 -0.30 0.88
N VAL A 336 -4.10 0.74 0.28
CA VAL A 336 -4.34 1.10 -1.11
C VAL A 336 -3.09 0.87 -1.95
N GLU A 337 -3.27 0.40 -3.18
CA GLU A 337 -2.17 0.00 -4.04
C GLU A 337 -2.09 0.84 -5.31
N TRP A 338 -0.89 1.25 -5.66
CA TRP A 338 -0.59 1.98 -6.88
C TRP A 338 -0.61 1.03 -8.08
N ILE A 339 -1.82 0.66 -8.49
CA ILE A 339 -2.12 -0.14 -9.69
C ILE A 339 -3.27 0.52 -10.45
N ARG A 340 -3.33 0.30 -11.76
CA ARG A 340 -4.24 1.05 -12.67
C ARG A 340 -5.71 1.00 -12.28
N ASP A 341 -6.19 -0.15 -11.80
CA ASP A 341 -7.58 -0.38 -11.41
C ASP A 341 -7.82 -0.18 -9.90
N GLY A 342 -6.82 0.27 -9.17
CA GLY A 342 -6.82 0.52 -7.75
C GLY A 342 -7.29 -0.70 -6.93
N ARG A 343 -6.49 -1.20 -6.02
CA ARG A 343 -6.94 -2.25 -5.11
C ARG A 343 -6.96 -1.73 -3.68
N VAL A 344 -8.11 -1.83 -3.04
CA VAL A 344 -8.27 -1.48 -1.64
C VAL A 344 -8.46 -2.76 -0.84
N THR A 345 -7.55 -3.00 0.09
CA THR A 345 -7.54 -4.19 0.94
C THR A 345 -7.83 -3.79 2.38
N LYS A 346 -8.78 -4.47 3.02
CA LYS A 346 -8.96 -4.43 4.47
C LYS A 346 -8.27 -5.63 5.09
N LEU A 347 -7.43 -5.36 6.07
CA LEU A 347 -6.85 -6.34 6.97
C LEU A 347 -7.60 -6.27 8.30
N ARG A 348 -8.49 -7.21 8.55
CA ARG A 348 -9.24 -7.29 9.81
C ARG A 348 -8.38 -7.98 10.85
N ARG A 349 -8.11 -7.31 11.97
CA ARG A 349 -7.33 -7.89 13.07
C ARG A 349 -8.02 -9.18 13.55
N ALA A 350 -7.29 -10.27 13.52
CA ALA A 350 -7.74 -11.53 14.12
C ALA A 350 -7.52 -11.41 15.63
N GLY A 351 -8.61 -11.35 16.39
CA GLY A 351 -8.59 -11.21 17.85
C GLY A 351 -8.01 -12.42 18.55
#